data_094fd8ecb7ce9dbe582daee91e99cdf0
#
_entry.id   094fd8ecb7ce9dbe582daee91e99cdf0
#
_cell.length_a   1.000
_cell.length_b   1.000
_cell.length_c   1.000
_cell.angle_alpha   90.00
_cell.angle_beta   90.00
_cell.angle_gamma   90.00
#
_symmetry.space_group_name_H-M   'P 1'
#
loop_
_entity.id
_entity.type
_entity.pdbx_description
1 polymer ?
#
loop_
_entity_poly.entity_id
_entity_poly.type
_entity_poly.pdbx_seq_one_letter_code
_entity_poly.pdbx_strand_id
1 'polypeptide(L)'
;GLSREQSVGVCPKRARNDKEGSRADIVAAYTQAVETARPDAMVIVGTDRSAVNDPAMFSFNADVAADLQSPVLLAVCTIERTPEQVKSTVEASTKVIEDAGSKVVGVFITGCDDTQPNPLKACFVDYPVPVWTLPAVDFNDDDAISKADEAFATNVDAAELTAALESPFDAPTTPYAFQYGLLGKAKADKKTIVLPEGNEDRIIKAADYLLERDIVDLIIVGDENAILARGQELGLKSLGKAKFQAKDDETVLEPMVAKLCELRAKKGMTEEQARKQLADDSYFGTMLVVMGMADGLVSGSVNSTANTVRPALQVIKTKPGTSLVSGAFLMCFKDHVAVFADCAINLNPNAEQLAEIAIQSAETAKAFGLEPKVGMLSYSTLGSGKGPDVDLVEEATTIVKDKAPDLAVVGSIQFDAAWSPTVAATKAKGDPVAGHVNVFVFPDLCAGNIAYKAVQRSSWRHGPGHHQHHRPDRHRSPVIGHFVASNE
;
A
#
# COMPACT_ATOMS: atom_id res chain seq x y z
N GLY A 1 12.82 -25.46 11.40
CA GLY A 1 12.69 -24.97 10.04
C GLY A 1 11.27 -25.21 9.49
N LEU A 2 10.89 -24.52 8.46
CA LEU A 2 9.59 -24.70 7.79
C LEU A 2 9.53 -26.09 7.15
N SER A 3 8.39 -26.77 7.24
CA SER A 3 8.17 -27.99 6.48
C SER A 3 8.12 -27.70 4.97
N ARG A 4 8.29 -28.74 4.14
CA ARG A 4 8.18 -28.57 2.67
C ARG A 4 6.83 -27.99 2.23
N GLU A 5 5.77 -28.24 3.00
CA GLU A 5 4.42 -27.73 2.76
C GLU A 5 4.28 -26.25 3.16
N GLN A 6 5.11 -25.79 4.10
CA GLN A 6 5.18 -24.39 4.54
C GLN A 6 6.17 -23.55 3.72
N SER A 7 7.06 -24.20 2.94
CA SER A 7 7.98 -23.50 2.05
C SER A 7 7.26 -23.13 0.76
N VAL A 8 7.06 -21.82 0.53
CA VAL A 8 6.41 -21.31 -0.68
C VAL A 8 7.47 -20.74 -1.61
N GLY A 9 7.50 -21.29 -2.81
CA GLY A 9 8.37 -20.79 -3.88
C GLY A 9 7.56 -20.56 -5.15
N VAL A 10 7.96 -19.53 -5.91
CA VAL A 10 7.43 -19.27 -7.25
C VAL A 10 8.46 -19.73 -8.27
N CYS A 11 8.06 -20.60 -9.21
CA CYS A 11 9.01 -21.06 -10.22
C CYS A 11 9.34 -19.93 -11.22
N PRO A 12 10.58 -19.89 -11.78
CA PRO A 12 11.01 -18.84 -12.71
C PRO A 12 10.09 -18.66 -13.93
N LYS A 13 9.52 -19.73 -14.44
CA LYS A 13 8.56 -19.68 -15.56
C LYS A 13 7.30 -18.88 -15.20
N ARG A 14 6.77 -19.05 -13.98
CA ARG A 14 5.60 -18.29 -13.51
C ARG A 14 5.97 -16.83 -13.27
N ALA A 15 7.11 -16.57 -12.63
CA ALA A 15 7.59 -15.21 -12.39
C ALA A 15 7.77 -14.41 -13.69
N ARG A 16 8.24 -15.04 -14.79
CA ARG A 16 8.34 -14.39 -16.10
C ARG A 16 6.98 -14.13 -16.74
N ASN A 17 6.02 -15.05 -16.60
CA ASN A 17 4.72 -14.95 -17.26
C ASN A 17 3.72 -14.06 -16.49
N ASP A 18 3.83 -14.00 -15.17
CA ASP A 18 2.97 -13.24 -14.27
C ASP A 18 3.82 -12.68 -13.12
N LYS A 19 4.60 -11.65 -13.41
CA LYS A 19 5.52 -11.01 -12.46
C LYS A 19 4.77 -10.48 -11.24
N GLU A 20 3.70 -9.74 -11.46
CA GLU A 20 2.93 -9.08 -10.41
C GLU A 20 2.18 -10.09 -9.52
N GLY A 21 1.50 -11.08 -10.10
CA GLY A 21 0.86 -12.14 -9.33
C GLY A 21 1.86 -12.98 -8.54
N SER A 22 3.06 -13.19 -9.08
CA SER A 22 4.12 -13.92 -8.38
C SER A 22 4.67 -13.15 -7.18
N ARG A 23 4.85 -11.82 -7.29
CA ARG A 23 5.24 -10.97 -6.17
C ARG A 23 4.18 -10.97 -5.07
N ALA A 24 2.92 -10.78 -5.45
CA ALA A 24 1.79 -10.85 -4.51
C ALA A 24 1.76 -12.18 -3.73
N ASP A 25 1.93 -13.31 -4.43
CA ASP A 25 1.93 -14.63 -3.79
C ASP A 25 3.11 -14.81 -2.83
N ILE A 26 4.32 -14.33 -3.20
CA ILE A 26 5.50 -14.40 -2.33
C ILE A 26 5.27 -13.57 -1.06
N VAL A 27 4.79 -12.35 -1.18
CA VAL A 27 4.52 -11.49 -0.02
C VAL A 27 3.43 -12.09 0.86
N ALA A 28 2.35 -12.64 0.27
CA ALA A 28 1.30 -13.35 1.01
C ALA A 28 1.85 -14.54 1.79
N ALA A 29 2.66 -15.36 1.14
CA ALA A 29 3.26 -16.54 1.75
C ALA A 29 4.24 -16.19 2.87
N TYR A 30 5.07 -15.15 2.66
CA TYR A 30 5.96 -14.63 3.69
C TYR A 30 5.18 -14.18 4.92
N THR A 31 4.14 -13.36 4.72
CA THR A 31 3.30 -12.86 5.82
C THR A 31 2.66 -14.01 6.58
N GLN A 32 2.10 -14.98 5.89
CA GLN A 32 1.51 -16.17 6.52
C GLN A 32 2.55 -17.00 7.31
N ALA A 33 3.75 -17.15 6.78
CA ALA A 33 4.81 -17.87 7.46
C ALA A 33 5.27 -17.14 8.74
N VAL A 34 5.42 -15.81 8.69
CA VAL A 34 5.75 -14.99 9.86
C VAL A 34 4.64 -15.06 10.92
N GLU A 35 3.37 -14.92 10.52
CA GLU A 35 2.23 -14.99 11.44
C GLU A 35 2.13 -16.35 12.13
N THR A 36 2.37 -17.44 11.39
CA THR A 36 2.20 -18.81 11.88
C THR A 36 3.39 -19.30 12.72
N ALA A 37 4.60 -19.09 12.22
CA ALA A 37 5.82 -19.63 12.84
C ALA A 37 6.46 -18.68 13.85
N ARG A 38 6.20 -17.36 13.75
CA ARG A 38 6.82 -16.29 14.55
C ARG A 38 8.32 -16.47 14.71
N PRO A 39 9.06 -16.58 13.58
CA PRO A 39 10.49 -16.85 13.62
C PRO A 39 11.27 -15.62 14.10
N ASP A 40 12.40 -15.83 14.77
CA ASP A 40 13.34 -14.75 15.14
C ASP A 40 13.99 -14.13 13.90
N ALA A 41 14.21 -14.92 12.85
CA ALA A 41 14.70 -14.48 11.55
C ALA A 41 14.18 -15.39 10.43
N MET A 42 14.03 -14.82 9.23
CA MET A 42 13.65 -15.56 8.03
C MET A 42 14.66 -15.34 6.91
N VAL A 43 15.21 -16.42 6.39
CA VAL A 43 16.10 -16.41 5.23
C VAL A 43 15.29 -16.71 3.98
N ILE A 44 15.31 -15.77 3.05
CA ILE A 44 14.63 -15.87 1.74
C ILE A 44 15.71 -16.08 0.69
N VAL A 45 15.66 -17.24 0.03
CA VAL A 45 16.64 -17.59 -1.01
C VAL A 45 16.12 -17.11 -2.36
N GLY A 46 16.85 -16.22 -3.00
CA GLY A 46 16.59 -15.80 -4.37
C GLY A 46 16.86 -16.92 -5.38
N THR A 47 16.61 -16.65 -6.65
CA THR A 47 16.91 -17.60 -7.74
C THR A 47 18.40 -17.94 -7.81
N ASP A 48 18.67 -19.20 -8.07
CA ASP A 48 20.00 -19.76 -8.16
C ASP A 48 20.79 -19.36 -9.46
N ARG A 49 21.86 -20.11 -9.76
CA ARG A 49 22.79 -19.92 -10.89
C ARG A 49 22.14 -19.73 -12.26
N SER A 50 20.96 -20.27 -12.51
CA SER A 50 20.26 -20.11 -13.79
C SER A 50 19.86 -18.64 -14.03
N ALA A 51 19.78 -17.85 -12.98
CA ALA A 51 19.52 -16.42 -13.04
C ALA A 51 20.68 -15.56 -13.55
N VAL A 52 21.90 -16.04 -13.53
CA VAL A 52 23.07 -15.28 -14.07
C VAL A 52 22.90 -15.00 -15.55
N ASN A 53 22.21 -15.86 -16.27
CA ASN A 53 21.88 -15.71 -17.69
C ASN A 53 20.50 -15.09 -17.94
N ASP A 54 19.79 -14.67 -16.87
CA ASP A 54 18.46 -14.08 -16.94
C ASP A 54 18.38 -12.81 -16.06
N PRO A 55 18.80 -11.65 -16.61
CA PRO A 55 18.73 -10.37 -15.88
C PRO A 55 17.34 -10.01 -15.36
N ALA A 56 16.29 -10.50 -16.01
CA ALA A 56 14.91 -10.27 -15.58
C ALA A 56 14.60 -10.96 -14.24
N MET A 57 15.17 -12.12 -13.98
CA MET A 57 15.00 -12.81 -12.71
C MET A 57 15.77 -12.15 -11.56
N PHE A 58 16.96 -11.60 -11.83
CA PHE A 58 17.68 -10.84 -10.81
C PHE A 58 16.92 -9.58 -10.40
N SER A 59 16.42 -8.81 -11.37
CA SER A 59 15.56 -7.66 -11.11
C SER A 59 14.25 -8.05 -10.38
N PHE A 60 13.70 -9.23 -10.68
CA PHE A 60 12.55 -9.75 -9.95
C PHE A 60 12.87 -10.01 -8.47
N ASN A 61 14.01 -10.61 -8.16
CA ASN A 61 14.45 -10.82 -6.78
C ASN A 61 14.67 -9.49 -6.04
N ALA A 62 15.22 -8.49 -6.70
CA ALA A 62 15.39 -7.15 -6.14
C ALA A 62 14.03 -6.48 -5.82
N ASP A 63 13.05 -6.59 -6.73
CA ASP A 63 11.69 -6.10 -6.48
C ASP A 63 11.02 -6.83 -5.31
N VAL A 64 11.20 -8.15 -5.18
CA VAL A 64 10.71 -8.94 -4.04
C VAL A 64 11.35 -8.51 -2.73
N ALA A 65 12.65 -8.26 -2.70
CA ALA A 65 13.34 -7.77 -1.51
C ALA A 65 12.77 -6.40 -1.07
N ALA A 66 12.48 -5.51 -2.01
CA ALA A 66 11.83 -4.23 -1.74
C ALA A 66 10.39 -4.40 -1.21
N ASP A 67 9.61 -5.32 -1.80
CA ASP A 67 8.23 -5.62 -1.33
C ASP A 67 8.19 -6.18 0.09
N LEU A 68 9.20 -6.98 0.45
CA LEU A 68 9.35 -7.56 1.79
C LEU A 68 10.06 -6.61 2.76
N GLN A 69 10.49 -5.43 2.27
CA GLN A 69 11.26 -4.44 3.05
C GLN A 69 12.46 -5.09 3.75
N SER A 70 13.10 -6.05 3.08
CA SER A 70 14.19 -6.84 3.64
C SER A 70 15.55 -6.39 3.11
N PRO A 71 16.60 -6.36 3.96
CA PRO A 71 17.96 -6.18 3.50
C PRO A 71 18.42 -7.39 2.69
N VAL A 72 19.41 -7.19 1.83
CA VAL A 72 19.95 -8.22 0.94
C VAL A 72 21.38 -8.58 1.32
N LEU A 73 21.64 -9.87 1.48
CA LEU A 73 22.98 -10.45 1.46
C LEU A 73 23.25 -10.96 0.04
N LEU A 74 24.21 -10.35 -0.64
CA LEU A 74 24.54 -10.68 -2.02
C LEU A 74 25.58 -11.79 -2.06
N ALA A 75 25.32 -12.88 -2.77
CA ALA A 75 26.29 -13.96 -2.98
C ALA A 75 26.82 -13.93 -4.43
N VAL A 76 28.13 -13.88 -4.61
CA VAL A 76 28.79 -13.85 -5.92
C VAL A 76 29.88 -14.93 -5.97
N CYS A 77 29.82 -15.77 -7.00
CA CYS A 77 30.79 -16.86 -7.20
C CYS A 77 32.01 -16.37 -8.00
N THR A 78 33.22 -16.82 -7.62
CA THR A 78 34.49 -16.49 -8.28
C THR A 78 34.87 -17.42 -9.42
N ILE A 79 34.22 -18.57 -9.58
CA ILE A 79 34.59 -19.58 -10.56
C ILE A 79 34.64 -18.96 -11.96
N GLU A 80 35.76 -19.15 -12.66
CA GLU A 80 36.04 -18.62 -13.99
C GLU A 80 36.01 -17.09 -14.12
N ARG A 81 36.27 -16.35 -13.02
CA ARG A 81 36.26 -14.87 -13.01
C ARG A 81 37.51 -14.30 -12.37
N THR A 82 37.97 -13.16 -12.92
CA THR A 82 39.02 -12.37 -12.27
C THR A 82 38.44 -11.56 -11.07
N PRO A 83 39.31 -11.12 -10.13
CA PRO A 83 38.86 -10.28 -9.00
C PRO A 83 38.14 -9.01 -9.47
N GLU A 84 38.55 -8.38 -10.56
CA GLU A 84 37.95 -7.19 -11.15
C GLU A 84 36.55 -7.50 -11.72
N GLN A 85 36.37 -8.67 -12.33
CA GLN A 85 35.09 -9.12 -12.83
C GLN A 85 34.11 -9.42 -11.68
N VAL A 86 34.59 -9.99 -10.59
CA VAL A 86 33.81 -10.21 -9.37
C VAL A 86 33.35 -8.88 -8.79
N LYS A 87 34.29 -7.92 -8.63
CA LYS A 87 33.98 -6.57 -8.12
C LYS A 87 32.94 -5.87 -9.01
N SER A 88 33.13 -5.86 -10.31
CA SER A 88 32.18 -5.26 -11.25
C SER A 88 30.78 -5.91 -11.16
N THR A 89 30.72 -7.24 -10.94
CA THR A 89 29.44 -7.94 -10.75
C THR A 89 28.77 -7.52 -9.44
N VAL A 90 29.52 -7.41 -8.34
CA VAL A 90 29.02 -6.93 -7.05
C VAL A 90 28.45 -5.52 -7.18
N GLU A 91 29.22 -4.60 -7.79
CA GLU A 91 28.79 -3.19 -7.96
C GLU A 91 27.52 -3.08 -8.83
N ALA A 92 27.47 -3.80 -9.96
CA ALA A 92 26.31 -3.80 -10.83
C ALA A 92 25.06 -4.41 -10.14
N SER A 93 25.25 -5.50 -9.39
CA SER A 93 24.17 -6.17 -8.65
C SER A 93 23.66 -5.30 -7.51
N THR A 94 24.56 -4.66 -6.75
CA THR A 94 24.21 -3.71 -5.68
C THR A 94 23.36 -2.58 -6.25
N LYS A 95 23.79 -2.00 -7.38
CA LYS A 95 23.01 -0.95 -8.03
C LYS A 95 21.59 -1.38 -8.41
N VAL A 96 21.40 -2.58 -8.97
CA VAL A 96 20.07 -3.09 -9.33
C VAL A 96 19.18 -3.25 -8.09
N ILE A 97 19.75 -3.71 -6.97
CA ILE A 97 19.02 -3.88 -5.71
C ILE A 97 18.63 -2.53 -5.11
N GLU A 98 19.54 -1.56 -5.11
CA GLU A 98 19.30 -0.20 -4.63
C GLU A 98 18.31 0.56 -5.51
N ASP A 99 18.40 0.44 -6.83
CA ASP A 99 17.46 1.03 -7.79
C ASP A 99 16.03 0.43 -7.64
N ALA A 100 15.91 -0.78 -7.07
CA ALA A 100 14.63 -1.39 -6.71
C ALA A 100 14.11 -0.92 -5.33
N GLY A 101 14.95 -0.26 -4.53
CA GLY A 101 14.60 0.27 -3.23
C GLY A 101 14.94 -0.64 -2.04
N SER A 102 15.74 -1.70 -2.23
CA SER A 102 16.31 -2.47 -1.14
C SER A 102 17.77 -2.07 -0.88
N LYS A 103 18.41 -2.64 0.12
CA LYS A 103 19.79 -2.33 0.51
C LYS A 103 20.62 -3.60 0.59
N VAL A 104 21.78 -3.60 -0.06
CA VAL A 104 22.80 -4.61 0.18
C VAL A 104 23.51 -4.29 1.50
N VAL A 105 23.48 -5.22 2.44
CA VAL A 105 24.09 -5.06 3.77
C VAL A 105 25.34 -5.91 3.98
N GLY A 106 25.62 -6.83 3.07
CA GLY A 106 26.82 -7.64 3.09
C GLY A 106 26.98 -8.45 1.80
N VAL A 107 28.20 -8.89 1.51
CA VAL A 107 28.55 -9.65 0.31
C VAL A 107 29.30 -10.91 0.68
N PHE A 108 28.78 -12.06 0.23
CA PHE A 108 29.51 -13.33 0.25
C PHE A 108 30.15 -13.58 -1.11
N ILE A 109 31.46 -13.71 -1.13
CA ILE A 109 32.22 -14.13 -2.32
C ILE A 109 32.56 -15.61 -2.14
N THR A 110 31.90 -16.47 -2.93
CA THR A 110 32.01 -17.91 -2.82
C THR A 110 32.94 -18.51 -3.88
N GLY A 111 33.47 -19.70 -3.62
CA GLY A 111 34.35 -20.39 -4.55
C GLY A 111 35.77 -19.82 -4.57
N CYS A 112 36.22 -19.23 -3.46
CA CYS A 112 37.58 -18.70 -3.35
C CYS A 112 38.61 -19.82 -3.22
N ASP A 113 39.80 -19.63 -3.81
CA ASP A 113 40.95 -20.50 -3.67
C ASP A 113 41.74 -20.09 -2.41
N ASP A 114 41.83 -20.96 -1.43
CA ASP A 114 42.53 -20.75 -0.16
C ASP A 114 44.05 -20.81 -0.29
N THR A 115 44.58 -21.22 -1.46
CA THR A 115 46.02 -21.50 -1.66
C THR A 115 46.84 -20.28 -2.08
N GLN A 116 46.20 -19.13 -2.36
CA GLN A 116 46.89 -17.89 -2.78
C GLN A 116 46.56 -16.70 -1.89
N PRO A 117 47.49 -15.71 -1.73
CA PRO A 117 47.17 -14.46 -1.08
C PRO A 117 45.99 -13.80 -1.83
N ASN A 118 44.91 -13.62 -1.13
CA ASN A 118 43.58 -13.36 -1.68
C ASN A 118 43.52 -11.98 -2.38
N PRO A 119 43.75 -11.87 -3.69
CA PRO A 119 43.66 -10.59 -4.41
C PRO A 119 42.26 -10.01 -4.36
N LEU A 120 41.25 -10.83 -4.11
CA LEU A 120 39.87 -10.40 -3.90
C LEU A 120 39.75 -9.47 -2.69
N LYS A 121 40.38 -9.81 -1.53
CA LYS A 121 40.34 -8.95 -0.36
C LYS A 121 40.90 -7.56 -0.66
N ALA A 122 41.97 -7.46 -1.48
CA ALA A 122 42.52 -6.19 -1.87
C ALA A 122 41.54 -5.33 -2.70
N CYS A 123 40.71 -5.95 -3.54
CA CYS A 123 39.69 -5.25 -4.32
C CYS A 123 38.57 -4.64 -3.53
N PHE A 124 38.32 -5.12 -2.28
CA PHE A 124 37.20 -4.73 -1.43
C PHE A 124 37.62 -4.05 -0.11
N VAL A 125 38.87 -3.61 0.04
CA VAL A 125 39.38 -2.97 1.28
C VAL A 125 38.53 -1.80 1.73
N ASP A 126 38.04 -0.98 0.83
CA ASP A 126 37.22 0.21 1.13
C ASP A 126 35.76 0.01 0.68
N TYR A 127 35.28 -1.23 0.61
CA TYR A 127 33.89 -1.47 0.22
C TYR A 127 32.94 -1.06 1.36
N PRO A 128 31.79 -0.40 1.05
CA PRO A 128 30.96 0.23 2.08
C PRO A 128 30.20 -0.74 3.01
N VAL A 129 30.19 -2.03 2.68
CA VAL A 129 29.57 -3.09 3.47
C VAL A 129 30.54 -4.25 3.68
N PRO A 130 30.35 -5.10 4.72
CA PRO A 130 31.18 -6.29 4.94
C PRO A 130 31.24 -7.20 3.73
N VAL A 131 32.43 -7.73 3.46
CA VAL A 131 32.69 -8.69 2.38
C VAL A 131 33.40 -9.91 2.93
N TRP A 132 32.72 -11.05 2.92
CA TRP A 132 33.25 -12.31 3.39
C TRP A 132 33.61 -13.20 2.22
N THR A 133 34.78 -13.82 2.28
CA THR A 133 35.26 -14.77 1.25
C THR A 133 35.12 -16.20 1.79
N LEU A 134 34.45 -17.03 1.01
CA LEU A 134 34.18 -18.44 1.36
C LEU A 134 34.88 -19.38 0.38
N PRO A 135 35.56 -20.45 0.87
CA PRO A 135 36.19 -21.43 0.02
C PRO A 135 35.18 -22.15 -0.89
N ALA A 136 35.70 -22.78 -1.94
CA ALA A 136 34.90 -23.63 -2.80
C ALA A 136 34.50 -24.91 -2.05
N VAL A 137 33.22 -25.28 -2.12
CA VAL A 137 32.70 -26.56 -1.61
C VAL A 137 32.18 -27.37 -2.78
N ASP A 138 32.64 -28.63 -2.91
CA ASP A 138 32.07 -29.57 -3.89
C ASP A 138 30.79 -30.18 -3.31
N PHE A 139 29.65 -29.78 -3.85
CA PHE A 139 28.33 -30.30 -3.40
C PHE A 139 28.02 -31.72 -3.85
N ASN A 140 28.93 -32.38 -4.56
CA ASN A 140 28.84 -33.83 -4.83
C ASN A 140 29.45 -34.69 -3.72
N ASP A 141 30.18 -34.07 -2.78
CA ASP A 141 30.72 -34.79 -1.62
C ASP A 141 29.63 -35.14 -0.62
N ASP A 142 29.72 -36.28 0.00
CA ASP A 142 28.74 -36.74 1.02
C ASP A 142 28.71 -35.84 2.26
N ASP A 143 29.80 -35.14 2.56
CA ASP A 143 29.97 -34.22 3.69
C ASP A 143 29.91 -32.73 3.30
N ALA A 144 29.45 -32.39 2.10
CA ALA A 144 29.42 -31.03 1.55
C ALA A 144 28.72 -30.04 2.48
N ILE A 145 27.62 -30.41 3.13
CA ILE A 145 26.89 -29.52 4.06
C ILE A 145 27.78 -29.19 5.27
N SER A 146 28.43 -30.19 5.88
CA SER A 146 29.33 -29.96 7.01
C SER A 146 30.53 -29.09 6.64
N LYS A 147 31.08 -29.28 5.44
CA LYS A 147 32.16 -28.41 4.91
C LYS A 147 31.67 -26.97 4.69
N ALA A 148 30.47 -26.78 4.17
CA ALA A 148 29.89 -25.47 4.00
C ALA A 148 29.64 -24.76 5.33
N ASP A 149 29.12 -25.47 6.34
CA ASP A 149 28.90 -24.93 7.68
C ASP A 149 30.23 -24.53 8.35
N GLU A 150 31.26 -25.36 8.25
CA GLU A 150 32.61 -25.06 8.76
C GLU A 150 33.24 -23.86 8.06
N ALA A 151 33.11 -23.81 6.72
CA ALA A 151 33.60 -22.69 5.92
C ALA A 151 32.90 -21.38 6.31
N PHE A 152 31.59 -21.42 6.53
CA PHE A 152 30.82 -20.25 6.98
C PHE A 152 31.25 -19.83 8.38
N ALA A 153 31.28 -20.75 9.34
CA ALA A 153 31.64 -20.47 10.73
C ALA A 153 33.06 -19.91 10.89
N THR A 154 34.00 -20.34 10.02
CA THR A 154 35.39 -19.92 10.06
C THR A 154 35.62 -18.55 9.43
N ASN A 155 34.87 -18.20 8.36
CA ASN A 155 35.15 -17.04 7.53
C ASN A 155 34.17 -15.88 7.71
N VAL A 156 33.07 -16.08 8.41
CA VAL A 156 32.03 -15.04 8.65
C VAL A 156 32.04 -14.66 10.12
N ASP A 157 32.32 -13.41 10.40
CA ASP A 157 32.19 -12.88 11.76
C ASP A 157 30.70 -12.70 12.09
N ALA A 158 30.20 -13.47 13.06
CA ALA A 158 28.79 -13.44 13.44
C ALA A 158 28.33 -12.10 14.01
N ALA A 159 29.21 -11.38 14.72
CA ALA A 159 28.88 -10.07 15.26
C ALA A 159 28.77 -9.01 14.15
N GLU A 160 29.70 -9.05 13.20
CA GLU A 160 29.68 -8.18 12.02
C GLU A 160 28.45 -8.45 11.13
N LEU A 161 28.10 -9.72 10.90
CA LEU A 161 26.90 -10.09 10.16
C LEU A 161 25.63 -9.61 10.86
N THR A 162 25.54 -9.80 12.19
CA THR A 162 24.38 -9.35 12.97
C THR A 162 24.25 -7.82 12.90
N ALA A 163 25.34 -7.08 13.10
CA ALA A 163 25.34 -5.63 12.99
C ALA A 163 24.94 -5.14 11.58
N ALA A 164 25.36 -5.86 10.52
CA ALA A 164 24.98 -5.55 9.16
C ALA A 164 23.48 -5.77 8.92
N LEU A 165 22.90 -6.85 9.42
CA LEU A 165 21.48 -7.17 9.32
C LEU A 165 20.59 -6.21 10.13
N GLU A 166 21.05 -5.75 11.28
CA GLU A 166 20.36 -4.80 12.14
C GLU A 166 20.54 -3.32 11.70
N SER A 167 21.39 -3.09 10.67
CA SER A 167 21.63 -1.74 10.15
C SER A 167 20.32 -1.15 9.59
N PRO A 168 19.83 -0.02 10.13
CA PRO A 168 18.60 0.59 9.66
C PRO A 168 18.75 1.05 8.20
N PHE A 169 17.70 0.89 7.42
CA PHE A 169 17.57 1.49 6.11
C PHE A 169 16.13 1.96 5.88
N ASP A 170 15.99 3.00 5.08
CA ASP A 170 14.69 3.56 4.75
C ASP A 170 14.09 2.75 3.57
N ALA A 171 13.31 1.74 3.93
CA ALA A 171 12.71 0.87 2.94
C ALA A 171 11.52 1.57 2.26
N PRO A 172 11.38 1.49 0.93
CA PRO A 172 10.27 2.07 0.22
C PRO A 172 8.96 1.38 0.61
N THR A 173 7.88 2.14 0.63
CA THR A 173 6.54 1.58 0.82
C THR A 173 5.98 1.16 -0.52
N THR A 174 6.33 -0.04 -0.99
CA THR A 174 5.77 -0.59 -2.22
C THR A 174 4.27 -0.86 -2.07
N PRO A 175 3.49 -0.95 -3.17
CA PRO A 175 2.07 -1.30 -3.10
C PRO A 175 1.78 -2.59 -2.35
N TYR A 176 2.64 -3.59 -2.49
CA TYR A 176 2.49 -4.87 -1.79
C TYR A 176 2.79 -4.74 -0.30
N ALA A 177 3.92 -4.11 0.08
CA ALA A 177 4.24 -3.83 1.48
C ALA A 177 3.11 -3.04 2.16
N PHE A 178 2.58 -2.01 1.50
CA PHE A 178 1.48 -1.21 1.99
C PHE A 178 0.20 -2.04 2.18
N GLN A 179 -0.22 -2.78 1.15
CA GLN A 179 -1.42 -3.62 1.20
C GLN A 179 -1.35 -4.64 2.34
N TYR A 180 -0.24 -5.34 2.47
CA TYR A 180 -0.08 -6.35 3.52
C TYR A 180 0.03 -5.74 4.91
N GLY A 181 0.66 -4.58 5.04
CA GLY A 181 0.63 -3.80 6.29
C GLY A 181 -0.79 -3.43 6.72
N LEU A 182 -1.65 -3.04 5.77
CA LEU A 182 -3.07 -2.77 6.05
C LEU A 182 -3.84 -4.03 6.47
N LEU A 183 -3.63 -5.15 5.77
CA LEU A 183 -4.27 -6.42 6.11
C LEU A 183 -3.88 -6.89 7.51
N GLY A 184 -2.60 -6.73 7.89
CA GLY A 184 -2.11 -7.03 9.24
C GLY A 184 -2.78 -6.17 10.31
N LYS A 185 -2.89 -4.84 10.09
CA LYS A 185 -3.61 -3.93 10.99
C LYS A 185 -5.08 -4.29 11.13
N ALA A 186 -5.75 -4.61 10.01
CA ALA A 186 -7.17 -4.99 10.00
C ALA A 186 -7.42 -6.28 10.79
N LYS A 187 -6.53 -7.27 10.68
CA LYS A 187 -6.61 -8.51 11.47
C LYS A 187 -6.36 -8.29 12.96
N ALA A 188 -5.44 -7.38 13.31
CA ALA A 188 -5.10 -7.10 14.70
C ALA A 188 -6.23 -6.41 15.47
N ASP A 189 -7.08 -5.64 14.78
CA ASP A 189 -8.26 -4.97 15.33
C ASP A 189 -9.45 -5.20 14.40
N LYS A 190 -9.97 -6.46 14.43
CA LYS A 190 -10.97 -6.95 13.50
C LYS A 190 -12.30 -6.23 13.67
N LYS A 191 -12.77 -5.60 12.62
CA LYS A 191 -14.02 -4.83 12.58
C LYS A 191 -15.10 -5.54 11.77
N THR A 192 -16.35 -5.19 12.06
CA THR A 192 -17.52 -5.62 11.29
C THR A 192 -17.88 -4.56 10.25
N ILE A 193 -17.85 -4.93 8.98
CA ILE A 193 -18.09 -4.02 7.85
C ILE A 193 -19.37 -4.42 7.11
N VAL A 194 -20.22 -3.42 6.83
CA VAL A 194 -21.42 -3.61 6.01
C VAL A 194 -21.09 -3.48 4.53
N LEU A 195 -21.52 -4.43 3.73
CA LEU A 195 -21.53 -4.39 2.27
C LEU A 195 -22.99 -4.34 1.79
N PRO A 196 -23.53 -3.15 1.48
CA PRO A 196 -24.96 -3.00 1.20
C PRO A 196 -25.37 -3.47 -0.20
N GLU A 197 -24.42 -3.64 -1.12
CA GLU A 197 -24.65 -4.01 -2.51
C GLU A 197 -24.40 -5.52 -2.74
N GLY A 198 -25.06 -6.39 -1.92
CA GLY A 198 -24.83 -7.83 -1.92
C GLY A 198 -25.21 -8.58 -3.20
N ASN A 199 -25.93 -7.93 -4.12
CA ASN A 199 -26.27 -8.49 -5.42
C ASN A 199 -25.19 -8.24 -6.49
N GLU A 200 -24.12 -7.52 -6.19
CA GLU A 200 -23.06 -7.17 -7.14
C GLU A 200 -21.92 -8.19 -7.08
N ASP A 201 -21.62 -8.83 -8.20
CA ASP A 201 -20.58 -9.87 -8.31
C ASP A 201 -19.21 -9.44 -7.79
N ARG A 202 -18.82 -8.16 -7.98
CA ARG A 202 -17.52 -7.63 -7.51
C ARG A 202 -17.48 -7.57 -5.99
N ILE A 203 -18.62 -7.23 -5.37
CA ILE A 203 -18.75 -7.14 -3.91
C ILE A 203 -18.65 -8.52 -3.28
N ILE A 204 -19.41 -9.50 -3.79
CA ILE A 204 -19.38 -10.85 -3.22
C ILE A 204 -18.03 -11.56 -3.45
N LYS A 205 -17.32 -11.28 -4.55
CA LYS A 205 -15.95 -11.77 -4.76
C LYS A 205 -14.96 -11.13 -3.77
N ALA A 206 -15.10 -9.83 -3.50
CA ALA A 206 -14.29 -9.15 -2.50
C ALA A 206 -14.60 -9.68 -1.09
N ALA A 207 -15.87 -9.92 -0.78
CA ALA A 207 -16.29 -10.52 0.49
C ALA A 207 -15.68 -11.89 0.71
N ASP A 208 -15.74 -12.78 -0.30
CA ASP A 208 -15.14 -14.11 -0.23
C ASP A 208 -13.63 -14.06 0.03
N TYR A 209 -12.91 -13.17 -0.65
CA TYR A 209 -11.47 -12.93 -0.46
C TYR A 209 -11.13 -12.51 0.98
N LEU A 210 -11.91 -11.58 1.55
CA LEU A 210 -11.69 -11.06 2.90
C LEU A 210 -12.03 -12.11 3.98
N LEU A 211 -13.14 -12.85 3.79
CA LEU A 211 -13.59 -13.90 4.69
C LEU A 211 -12.70 -15.14 4.66
N GLU A 212 -12.16 -15.50 3.48
CA GLU A 212 -11.19 -16.59 3.36
C GLU A 212 -9.96 -16.34 4.25
N ARG A 213 -9.50 -15.09 4.31
CA ARG A 213 -8.29 -14.63 5.02
C ARG A 213 -8.55 -14.16 6.44
N ASP A 214 -9.80 -14.18 6.88
CA ASP A 214 -10.22 -13.76 8.22
C ASP A 214 -9.77 -12.32 8.59
N ILE A 215 -9.91 -11.39 7.62
CA ILE A 215 -9.44 -10.00 7.76
C ILE A 215 -10.44 -9.13 8.50
N VAL A 216 -11.73 -9.27 8.20
CA VAL A 216 -12.86 -8.52 8.77
C VAL A 216 -14.05 -9.42 8.91
N ASP A 217 -14.99 -9.08 9.80
CA ASP A 217 -16.33 -9.64 9.79
C ASP A 217 -17.21 -8.85 8.84
N LEU A 218 -18.10 -9.53 8.11
CA LEU A 218 -18.95 -8.89 7.11
C LEU A 218 -20.44 -9.08 7.42
N ILE A 219 -21.21 -8.00 7.21
CA ILE A 219 -22.66 -8.05 7.05
C ILE A 219 -22.97 -7.72 5.59
N ILE A 220 -23.51 -8.69 4.87
CA ILE A 220 -23.92 -8.50 3.47
C ILE A 220 -25.41 -8.26 3.42
N VAL A 221 -25.84 -7.13 2.87
CA VAL A 221 -27.26 -6.80 2.76
C VAL A 221 -27.85 -7.47 1.52
N GLY A 222 -28.93 -8.22 1.72
CA GLY A 222 -29.67 -8.92 0.66
C GLY A 222 -30.21 -10.26 1.09
N ASP A 223 -30.79 -10.99 0.14
CA ASP A 223 -31.27 -12.35 0.37
C ASP A 223 -30.11 -13.35 0.45
N GLU A 224 -29.98 -14.01 1.61
CA GLU A 224 -28.88 -14.95 1.88
C GLU A 224 -28.84 -16.08 0.83
N ASN A 225 -29.98 -16.68 0.52
CA ASN A 225 -30.01 -17.83 -0.40
C ASN A 225 -29.58 -17.42 -1.82
N ALA A 226 -30.05 -16.26 -2.28
CA ALA A 226 -29.69 -15.73 -3.60
C ALA A 226 -28.19 -15.40 -3.67
N ILE A 227 -27.63 -14.77 -2.64
CA ILE A 227 -26.20 -14.41 -2.57
C ILE A 227 -25.34 -15.67 -2.53
N LEU A 228 -25.69 -16.65 -1.69
CA LEU A 228 -24.94 -17.91 -1.60
C LEU A 228 -25.02 -18.73 -2.89
N ALA A 229 -26.20 -18.80 -3.53
CA ALA A 229 -26.36 -19.45 -4.84
C ALA A 229 -25.49 -18.79 -5.89
N ARG A 230 -25.48 -17.44 -5.96
CA ARG A 230 -24.61 -16.70 -6.87
C ARG A 230 -23.13 -16.93 -6.58
N GLY A 231 -22.76 -16.99 -5.31
CA GLY A 231 -21.40 -17.32 -4.89
C GLY A 231 -20.95 -18.71 -5.36
N GLN A 232 -21.82 -19.71 -5.27
CA GLN A 232 -21.55 -21.07 -5.79
C GLN A 232 -21.33 -21.08 -7.30
N GLU A 233 -22.15 -20.36 -8.08
CA GLU A 233 -21.95 -20.19 -9.53
C GLU A 233 -20.60 -19.58 -9.87
N LEU A 234 -20.12 -18.66 -9.05
CA LEU A 234 -18.84 -17.97 -9.20
C LEU A 234 -17.64 -18.77 -8.61
N GLY A 235 -17.91 -19.93 -7.99
CA GLY A 235 -16.88 -20.78 -7.39
C GLY A 235 -16.32 -20.28 -6.06
N LEU A 236 -17.05 -19.39 -5.35
CA LEU A 236 -16.67 -18.81 -4.07
C LEU A 236 -16.98 -19.79 -2.93
N LYS A 237 -16.13 -19.83 -1.89
CA LYS A 237 -16.20 -20.88 -0.85
C LYS A 237 -16.38 -20.33 0.57
N SER A 238 -16.09 -19.06 0.79
CA SER A 238 -16.00 -18.46 2.12
C SER A 238 -17.19 -17.58 2.48
N LEU A 239 -18.09 -17.27 1.54
CA LEU A 239 -19.26 -16.41 1.74
C LEU A 239 -20.14 -16.83 2.91
N GLY A 240 -20.27 -18.14 3.18
CA GLY A 240 -21.05 -18.64 4.33
C GLY A 240 -20.52 -18.23 5.71
N LYS A 241 -19.36 -17.59 5.78
CA LYS A 241 -18.84 -16.99 7.03
C LYS A 241 -19.40 -15.60 7.30
N ALA A 242 -20.03 -14.94 6.31
CA ALA A 242 -20.67 -13.64 6.49
C ALA A 242 -21.96 -13.76 7.29
N LYS A 243 -22.38 -12.64 7.89
CA LYS A 243 -23.76 -12.44 8.30
C LYS A 243 -24.55 -11.86 7.14
N PHE A 244 -25.78 -12.28 6.95
CA PHE A 244 -26.67 -11.74 5.93
C PHE A 244 -27.81 -10.96 6.60
N GLN A 245 -28.17 -9.83 6.00
CA GLN A 245 -29.25 -8.99 6.53
C GLN A 245 -30.23 -8.65 5.41
N ALA A 246 -31.42 -9.22 5.49
CA ALA A 246 -32.53 -8.87 4.61
C ALA A 246 -33.11 -7.50 5.01
N LYS A 247 -33.47 -6.67 4.01
CA LYS A 247 -34.04 -5.34 4.26
C LYS A 247 -35.49 -5.35 4.76
N ASP A 248 -36.19 -6.45 4.59
CA ASP A 248 -37.55 -6.69 5.01
C ASP A 248 -37.67 -7.44 6.35
N ASP A 249 -36.56 -7.65 7.04
CA ASP A 249 -36.55 -8.17 8.40
C ASP A 249 -37.08 -7.11 9.37
N GLU A 250 -38.37 -7.23 9.73
CA GLU A 250 -39.06 -6.27 10.59
C GLU A 250 -38.40 -6.14 11.98
N THR A 251 -37.68 -7.16 12.45
CA THR A 251 -37.00 -7.09 13.74
C THR A 251 -35.86 -6.08 13.76
N VAL A 252 -35.28 -5.79 12.59
CA VAL A 252 -34.24 -4.81 12.37
C VAL A 252 -34.82 -3.51 11.78
N LEU A 253 -35.75 -3.64 10.82
CA LEU A 253 -36.34 -2.51 10.10
C LEU A 253 -37.15 -1.57 11.03
N GLU A 254 -37.97 -2.09 11.91
CA GLU A 254 -38.81 -1.26 12.81
C GLU A 254 -37.96 -0.36 13.73
N PRO A 255 -36.94 -0.87 14.46
CA PRO A 255 -36.05 -0.01 15.21
C PRO A 255 -35.29 1.02 14.35
N MET A 256 -34.90 0.67 13.10
CA MET A 256 -34.29 1.61 12.20
C MET A 256 -35.23 2.72 11.77
N VAL A 257 -36.48 2.42 11.45
CA VAL A 257 -37.53 3.43 11.13
C VAL A 257 -37.67 4.41 12.28
N ALA A 258 -37.86 3.92 13.49
CA ALA A 258 -37.98 4.76 14.69
C ALA A 258 -36.73 5.65 14.87
N LYS A 259 -35.54 5.08 14.75
CA LYS A 259 -34.26 5.81 14.89
C LYS A 259 -34.08 6.86 13.80
N LEU A 260 -34.40 6.54 12.55
CA LEU A 260 -34.33 7.48 11.44
C LEU A 260 -35.31 8.65 11.61
N CYS A 261 -36.53 8.39 12.08
CA CYS A 261 -37.50 9.43 12.44
C CYS A 261 -36.98 10.34 13.57
N GLU A 262 -36.37 9.77 14.61
CA GLU A 262 -35.73 10.52 15.70
C GLU A 262 -34.60 11.46 15.14
N LEU A 263 -33.66 10.90 14.39
CA LEU A 263 -32.50 11.64 13.83
C LEU A 263 -32.92 12.76 12.87
N ARG A 264 -34.03 12.56 12.17
CA ARG A 264 -34.57 13.48 11.15
C ARG A 264 -35.83 14.25 11.62
N ALA A 265 -36.17 14.22 12.89
CA ALA A 265 -37.37 14.87 13.45
C ALA A 265 -37.46 16.34 13.09
N LYS A 266 -36.33 17.09 13.14
CA LYS A 266 -36.27 18.51 12.75
C LYS A 266 -36.61 18.77 11.27
N LYS A 267 -36.59 17.73 10.42
CA LYS A 267 -36.93 17.78 8.99
C LYS A 267 -38.33 17.19 8.71
N GLY A 268 -39.08 16.85 9.74
CA GLY A 268 -40.44 16.32 9.63
C GLY A 268 -40.54 14.92 9.02
N MET A 269 -39.52 14.06 9.23
CA MET A 269 -39.53 12.68 8.75
C MET A 269 -40.67 11.88 9.31
N THR A 270 -41.49 11.28 8.43
CA THR A 270 -42.57 10.36 8.83
C THR A 270 -42.09 8.91 8.72
N GLU A 271 -42.80 7.98 9.42
CA GLU A 271 -42.48 6.54 9.34
C GLU A 271 -42.56 5.99 7.90
N GLU A 272 -43.55 6.41 7.14
CA GLU A 272 -43.72 6.04 5.73
C GLU A 272 -42.51 6.50 4.88
N GLN A 273 -42.07 7.74 5.10
CA GLN A 273 -40.90 8.28 4.44
C GLN A 273 -39.60 7.56 4.84
N ALA A 274 -39.48 7.24 6.14
CA ALA A 274 -38.34 6.49 6.66
C ALA A 274 -38.26 5.08 6.06
N ARG A 275 -39.39 4.34 6.02
CA ARG A 275 -39.45 3.02 5.36
C ARG A 275 -39.07 3.09 3.89
N LYS A 276 -39.60 4.08 3.16
CA LYS A 276 -39.26 4.30 1.76
C LYS A 276 -37.75 4.59 1.58
N GLN A 277 -37.17 5.35 2.49
CA GLN A 277 -35.75 5.70 2.42
C GLN A 277 -34.86 4.49 2.76
N LEU A 278 -35.26 3.65 3.71
CA LEU A 278 -34.56 2.42 4.09
C LEU A 278 -34.67 1.30 3.04
N ALA A 279 -35.50 1.45 2.03
CA ALA A 279 -35.47 0.55 0.85
C ALA A 279 -34.20 0.72 0.01
N ASP A 280 -33.49 1.88 0.11
CA ASP A 280 -32.22 2.13 -0.52
C ASP A 280 -31.09 1.42 0.22
N ASP A 281 -30.22 0.72 -0.51
CA ASP A 281 -29.17 -0.12 0.07
C ASP A 281 -28.15 0.68 0.89
N SER A 282 -27.76 1.88 0.41
CA SER A 282 -26.80 2.74 1.10
C SER A 282 -27.38 3.32 2.41
N TYR A 283 -28.67 3.69 2.42
CA TYR A 283 -29.35 4.13 3.64
C TYR A 283 -29.48 3.01 4.65
N PHE A 284 -29.93 1.83 4.20
CA PHE A 284 -30.08 0.67 5.08
C PHE A 284 -28.73 0.28 5.71
N GLY A 285 -27.69 0.16 4.88
CA GLY A 285 -26.33 -0.15 5.36
C GLY A 285 -25.79 0.91 6.32
N THR A 286 -26.02 2.20 6.03
CA THR A 286 -25.63 3.29 6.95
C THR A 286 -26.35 3.19 8.30
N MET A 287 -27.62 2.82 8.29
CA MET A 287 -28.38 2.67 9.54
C MET A 287 -27.94 1.45 10.36
N LEU A 288 -27.41 0.38 9.74
CA LEU A 288 -26.76 -0.72 10.49
C LEU A 288 -25.57 -0.20 11.31
N VAL A 289 -24.77 0.71 10.76
CA VAL A 289 -23.66 1.35 11.48
C VAL A 289 -24.20 2.27 12.59
N VAL A 290 -25.20 3.11 12.31
CA VAL A 290 -25.83 3.99 13.30
C VAL A 290 -26.43 3.23 14.48
N MET A 291 -26.96 2.03 14.21
CA MET A 291 -27.53 1.14 15.24
C MET A 291 -26.47 0.36 16.03
N GLY A 292 -25.19 0.52 15.73
CA GLY A 292 -24.07 -0.18 16.38
C GLY A 292 -23.98 -1.67 16.02
N MET A 293 -24.62 -2.09 14.92
CA MET A 293 -24.54 -3.47 14.43
C MET A 293 -23.27 -3.74 13.63
N ALA A 294 -22.60 -2.68 13.16
CA ALA A 294 -21.34 -2.71 12.45
C ALA A 294 -20.49 -1.48 12.76
N ASP A 295 -19.17 -1.60 12.57
CA ASP A 295 -18.20 -0.52 12.80
C ASP A 295 -18.07 0.41 11.58
N GLY A 296 -18.37 -0.09 10.38
CA GLY A 296 -18.22 0.68 9.16
C GLY A 296 -19.02 0.12 7.98
N LEU A 297 -19.04 0.90 6.90
CA LEU A 297 -19.74 0.61 5.66
C LEU A 297 -18.83 0.84 4.46
N VAL A 298 -18.84 -0.08 3.50
CA VAL A 298 -18.22 0.11 2.18
C VAL A 298 -19.28 -0.06 1.09
N SER A 299 -19.51 1.02 0.34
CA SER A 299 -20.53 1.11 -0.71
C SER A 299 -20.02 1.90 -1.92
N GLY A 300 -20.75 1.91 -3.03
CA GLY A 300 -20.46 2.70 -4.22
C GLY A 300 -20.00 1.87 -5.42
N SER A 301 -20.21 0.56 -5.43
CA SER A 301 -19.95 -0.29 -6.59
C SER A 301 -20.96 -0.04 -7.71
N VAL A 302 -22.22 0.18 -7.38
CA VAL A 302 -23.31 0.47 -8.33
C VAL A 302 -23.93 1.85 -8.09
N ASN A 303 -23.73 2.44 -6.93
CA ASN A 303 -24.24 3.75 -6.57
C ASN A 303 -23.28 4.89 -6.96
N SER A 304 -23.83 6.07 -7.25
CA SER A 304 -23.01 7.29 -7.41
C SER A 304 -22.40 7.72 -6.07
N THR A 305 -21.27 8.45 -6.11
CA THR A 305 -20.65 9.03 -4.91
C THR A 305 -21.66 9.80 -4.05
N ALA A 306 -22.51 10.62 -4.71
CA ALA A 306 -23.53 11.40 -4.00
C ALA A 306 -24.56 10.52 -3.27
N ASN A 307 -24.97 9.38 -3.86
CA ASN A 307 -25.92 8.48 -3.23
C ASN A 307 -25.26 7.68 -2.08
N THR A 308 -23.99 7.39 -2.18
CA THR A 308 -23.23 6.70 -1.13
C THR A 308 -23.00 7.61 0.09
N VAL A 309 -22.59 8.86 -0.15
CA VAL A 309 -22.20 9.78 0.94
C VAL A 309 -23.40 10.44 1.62
N ARG A 310 -24.49 10.69 0.87
CA ARG A 310 -25.69 11.39 1.38
C ARG A 310 -26.27 10.75 2.66
N PRO A 311 -26.45 9.44 2.79
CA PRO A 311 -26.94 8.82 4.02
C PRO A 311 -26.04 9.16 5.23
N ALA A 312 -24.73 8.99 5.10
CA ALA A 312 -23.79 9.30 6.17
C ALA A 312 -23.88 10.78 6.61
N LEU A 313 -23.88 11.72 5.66
CA LEU A 313 -24.04 13.15 5.95
C LEU A 313 -25.37 13.46 6.68
N GLN A 314 -26.41 12.71 6.40
CA GLN A 314 -27.73 12.96 6.98
C GLN A 314 -27.92 12.39 8.37
N VAL A 315 -27.34 11.23 8.67
CA VAL A 315 -27.61 10.49 9.92
C VAL A 315 -26.38 10.34 10.82
N ILE A 316 -25.16 10.19 10.28
CA ILE A 316 -23.93 10.13 11.06
C ILE A 316 -23.40 11.56 11.30
N LYS A 317 -23.38 12.40 10.25
CA LYS A 317 -22.84 13.77 10.23
C LYS A 317 -21.30 13.78 10.29
N THR A 318 -20.73 14.98 10.55
CA THR A 318 -19.30 15.18 10.73
C THR A 318 -18.88 15.00 12.18
N LYS A 319 -17.60 14.69 12.42
CA LYS A 319 -17.03 14.72 13.76
C LYS A 319 -17.20 16.09 14.42
N PRO A 320 -17.29 16.15 15.76
CA PRO A 320 -17.29 17.43 16.47
C PRO A 320 -16.05 18.27 16.12
N GLY A 321 -16.27 19.52 15.77
CA GLY A 321 -15.20 20.44 15.36
C GLY A 321 -14.84 20.37 13.87
N THR A 322 -15.45 19.50 13.09
CA THR A 322 -15.25 19.36 11.64
C THR A 322 -16.44 19.95 10.89
N SER A 323 -16.19 20.87 9.96
CA SER A 323 -17.25 21.58 9.22
C SER A 323 -17.65 20.88 7.93
N LEU A 324 -16.79 20.05 7.36
CA LEU A 324 -17.00 19.37 6.08
C LEU A 324 -16.47 17.92 6.10
N VAL A 325 -16.92 17.15 5.12
CA VAL A 325 -16.35 15.83 4.78
C VAL A 325 -15.48 15.99 3.54
N SER A 326 -14.29 15.40 3.53
CA SER A 326 -13.41 15.39 2.36
C SER A 326 -13.17 13.97 1.86
N GLY A 327 -12.84 13.85 0.56
CA GLY A 327 -12.47 12.58 -0.06
C GLY A 327 -10.97 12.50 -0.30
N ALA A 328 -10.31 11.50 0.25
CA ALA A 328 -8.91 11.24 0.03
C ALA A 328 -8.69 9.92 -0.71
N PHE A 329 -7.73 9.90 -1.64
CA PHE A 329 -7.28 8.68 -2.33
C PHE A 329 -5.85 8.37 -1.93
N LEU A 330 -5.61 7.12 -1.56
CA LEU A 330 -4.27 6.58 -1.40
C LEU A 330 -3.78 6.09 -2.77
N MET A 331 -2.83 6.81 -3.32
CA MET A 331 -2.22 6.54 -4.60
C MET A 331 -0.98 5.68 -4.40
N CYS A 332 -1.06 4.40 -4.75
CA CYS A 332 0.04 3.46 -4.58
C CYS A 332 0.93 3.50 -5.83
N PHE A 333 2.11 4.08 -5.72
CA PHE A 333 3.15 4.09 -6.75
C PHE A 333 4.09 2.89 -6.59
N LYS A 334 5.01 2.71 -7.52
CA LYS A 334 5.94 1.57 -7.50
C LYS A 334 6.74 1.47 -6.19
N ASP A 335 7.13 2.60 -5.62
CA ASP A 335 8.11 2.74 -4.54
C ASP A 335 7.60 3.55 -3.34
N HIS A 336 6.40 4.13 -3.43
CA HIS A 336 5.81 4.92 -2.35
C HIS A 336 4.29 5.02 -2.46
N VAL A 337 3.66 5.52 -1.39
CA VAL A 337 2.23 5.82 -1.33
C VAL A 337 2.05 7.31 -1.06
N ALA A 338 1.13 7.93 -1.78
CA ALA A 338 0.76 9.33 -1.59
C ALA A 338 -0.75 9.49 -1.38
N VAL A 339 -1.14 10.52 -0.67
CA VAL A 339 -2.55 10.91 -0.47
C VAL A 339 -2.88 12.06 -1.42
N PHE A 340 -3.95 11.92 -2.21
CA PHE A 340 -4.51 12.97 -3.06
C PHE A 340 -5.88 13.39 -2.53
N ALA A 341 -6.09 14.68 -2.23
CA ALA A 341 -7.33 15.23 -1.65
C ALA A 341 -7.57 16.72 -2.06
N ASP A 342 -8.77 17.22 -2.09
CA ASP A 342 -10.03 16.51 -2.22
C ASP A 342 -10.24 16.13 -3.68
N CYS A 343 -10.61 14.90 -3.92
CA CYS A 343 -10.76 14.40 -5.29
C CYS A 343 -12.21 13.97 -5.62
N ALA A 344 -13.16 14.12 -4.67
CA ALA A 344 -14.45 13.47 -4.81
C ALA A 344 -15.67 14.24 -4.28
N ILE A 345 -15.52 15.22 -3.39
CA ILE A 345 -16.64 15.79 -2.63
C ILE A 345 -16.80 17.31 -2.81
N ASN A 346 -15.78 18.10 -2.47
CA ASN A 346 -15.88 19.54 -2.37
C ASN A 346 -15.56 20.22 -3.69
N LEU A 347 -16.58 20.86 -4.32
CA LEU A 347 -16.45 21.44 -5.66
C LEU A 347 -15.44 22.61 -5.70
N ASN A 348 -15.68 23.62 -4.90
CA ASN A 348 -14.88 24.84 -4.83
C ASN A 348 -14.75 25.24 -3.36
N PRO A 349 -13.80 24.68 -2.61
CA PRO A 349 -13.62 25.02 -1.21
C PRO A 349 -13.09 26.46 -1.07
N ASN A 350 -13.53 27.19 -0.05
CA ASN A 350 -12.88 28.43 0.36
C ASN A 350 -11.58 28.13 1.15
N ALA A 351 -10.83 29.15 1.54
CA ALA A 351 -9.54 28.99 2.21
C ALA A 351 -9.64 28.19 3.52
N GLU A 352 -10.68 28.43 4.33
CA GLU A 352 -10.91 27.72 5.59
C GLU A 352 -11.24 26.24 5.34
N GLN A 353 -12.07 25.96 4.34
CA GLN A 353 -12.43 24.59 3.94
C GLN A 353 -11.24 23.85 3.35
N LEU A 354 -10.43 24.51 2.52
CA LEU A 354 -9.24 23.92 1.93
C LEU A 354 -8.18 23.58 3.01
N ALA A 355 -8.03 24.45 4.01
CA ALA A 355 -7.19 24.18 5.17
C ALA A 355 -7.68 22.97 5.98
N GLU A 356 -8.99 22.85 6.17
CA GLU A 356 -9.60 21.72 6.87
C GLU A 356 -9.39 20.42 6.09
N ILE A 357 -9.56 20.43 4.76
CA ILE A 357 -9.25 19.29 3.88
C ILE A 357 -7.79 18.86 4.06
N ALA A 358 -6.85 19.80 4.14
CA ALA A 358 -5.43 19.50 4.32
C ALA A 358 -5.15 18.79 5.66
N ILE A 359 -5.72 19.31 6.75
CA ILE A 359 -5.55 18.72 8.09
C ILE A 359 -6.16 17.32 8.16
N GLN A 360 -7.40 17.13 7.66
CA GLN A 360 -8.05 15.81 7.62
C GLN A 360 -7.25 14.81 6.76
N SER A 361 -6.69 15.28 5.65
CA SER A 361 -5.88 14.42 4.76
C SER A 361 -4.56 14.02 5.38
N ALA A 362 -3.96 14.89 6.20
CA ALA A 362 -2.79 14.55 7.01
C ALA A 362 -3.11 13.52 8.10
N GLU A 363 -4.28 13.64 8.76
CA GLU A 363 -4.77 12.62 9.71
C GLU A 363 -4.99 11.28 9.02
N THR A 364 -5.60 11.31 7.83
CA THR A 364 -5.75 10.11 6.99
C THR A 364 -4.40 9.48 6.69
N ALA A 365 -3.41 10.24 6.25
CA ALA A 365 -2.06 9.75 5.99
C ALA A 365 -1.46 9.04 7.22
N LYS A 366 -1.56 9.65 8.41
CA LYS A 366 -1.11 9.06 9.69
C LYS A 366 -1.81 7.74 10.02
N ALA A 367 -3.13 7.68 9.85
CA ALA A 367 -3.91 6.46 10.09
C ALA A 367 -3.44 5.29 9.23
N PHE A 368 -3.00 5.58 8.01
CA PHE A 368 -2.42 4.61 7.09
C PHE A 368 -0.92 4.39 7.25
N GLY A 369 -0.27 5.01 8.25
CA GLY A 369 1.12 4.80 8.60
C GLY A 369 2.12 5.65 7.82
N LEU A 370 1.66 6.74 7.21
CA LEU A 370 2.51 7.70 6.51
C LEU A 370 2.79 8.90 7.42
N GLU A 371 4.04 9.37 7.48
CA GLU A 371 4.35 10.65 8.11
C GLU A 371 3.97 11.78 7.14
N PRO A 372 2.96 12.62 7.45
CA PRO A 372 2.41 13.55 6.47
C PRO A 372 3.34 14.73 6.20
N LYS A 373 3.60 14.95 4.92
CA LYS A 373 4.23 16.15 4.36
C LYS A 373 3.27 16.74 3.33
N VAL A 374 2.60 17.83 3.70
CA VAL A 374 1.46 18.36 2.95
C VAL A 374 1.91 19.40 1.93
N GLY A 375 1.48 19.25 0.69
CA GLY A 375 1.62 20.25 -0.38
C GLY A 375 0.27 20.85 -0.76
N MET A 376 0.10 22.16 -0.53
CA MET A 376 -1.08 22.91 -0.96
C MET A 376 -0.86 23.35 -2.42
N LEU A 377 -1.50 22.61 -3.34
CA LEU A 377 -1.19 22.69 -4.77
C LEU A 377 -1.76 23.94 -5.44
N SER A 378 -0.96 24.50 -6.34
CA SER A 378 -1.32 25.64 -7.19
C SER A 378 -0.54 25.56 -8.51
N TYR A 379 -0.89 26.39 -9.47
CA TYR A 379 -0.04 26.66 -10.63
C TYR A 379 1.17 27.55 -10.32
N SER A 380 1.26 28.08 -9.10
CA SER A 380 2.33 28.93 -8.58
C SER A 380 3.17 28.20 -7.53
N THR A 381 4.45 28.54 -7.41
CA THR A 381 5.35 28.07 -6.35
C THR A 381 5.86 29.29 -5.59
N LEU A 382 5.49 29.41 -4.31
CA LEU A 382 5.99 30.41 -3.34
C LEU A 382 6.06 31.84 -3.91
N GLY A 383 4.95 32.30 -4.51
CA GLY A 383 4.82 33.64 -5.06
C GLY A 383 5.31 33.84 -6.50
N SER A 384 5.64 32.74 -7.23
CA SER A 384 6.04 32.81 -8.65
C SER A 384 4.90 33.27 -9.59
N GLY A 385 3.65 33.12 -9.18
CA GLY A 385 2.44 33.55 -9.88
C GLY A 385 1.54 34.39 -8.97
N LYS A 386 0.54 35.05 -9.55
CA LYS A 386 -0.46 35.84 -8.83
C LYS A 386 -1.85 35.56 -9.39
N GLY A 387 -2.85 35.69 -8.55
CA GLY A 387 -4.24 35.55 -8.93
C GLY A 387 -5.09 34.97 -7.81
N PRO A 388 -6.43 35.07 -7.92
CA PRO A 388 -7.33 34.67 -6.85
C PRO A 388 -7.16 33.20 -6.42
N ASP A 389 -6.81 32.31 -7.34
CA ASP A 389 -6.58 30.88 -7.02
C ASP A 389 -5.27 30.69 -6.23
N VAL A 390 -4.22 31.51 -6.47
CA VAL A 390 -3.00 31.52 -5.69
C VAL A 390 -3.26 32.06 -4.31
N ASP A 391 -3.94 33.23 -4.23
CA ASP A 391 -4.29 33.89 -2.97
C ASP A 391 -5.09 32.98 -2.06
N LEU A 392 -6.06 32.21 -2.61
CA LEU A 392 -6.84 31.19 -1.91
C LEU A 392 -5.94 30.12 -1.25
N VAL A 393 -5.00 29.58 -2.02
CA VAL A 393 -4.11 28.52 -1.53
C VAL A 393 -3.11 29.04 -0.50
N GLU A 394 -2.61 30.26 -0.67
CA GLU A 394 -1.70 30.90 0.30
C GLU A 394 -2.40 31.21 1.62
N GLU A 395 -3.65 31.73 1.56
CA GLU A 395 -4.50 31.93 2.73
C GLU A 395 -4.78 30.60 3.45
N ALA A 396 -5.19 29.56 2.71
CA ALA A 396 -5.41 28.23 3.25
C ALA A 396 -4.14 27.65 3.92
N THR A 397 -2.97 27.83 3.30
CA THR A 397 -1.69 27.39 3.86
C THR A 397 -1.39 28.11 5.18
N THR A 398 -1.68 29.38 5.27
CA THR A 398 -1.52 30.18 6.50
C THR A 398 -2.43 29.62 7.60
N ILE A 399 -3.71 29.37 7.28
CA ILE A 399 -4.67 28.79 8.22
C ILE A 399 -4.21 27.40 8.71
N VAL A 400 -3.65 26.56 7.84
CA VAL A 400 -3.10 25.25 8.26
C VAL A 400 -1.98 25.44 9.26
N LYS A 401 -1.03 26.35 9.00
CA LYS A 401 0.11 26.62 9.91
C LYS A 401 -0.36 27.14 11.27
N ASP A 402 -1.43 27.92 11.30
CA ASP A 402 -2.00 28.45 12.55
C ASP A 402 -2.76 27.39 13.34
N LYS A 403 -3.56 26.54 12.67
CA LYS A 403 -4.37 25.49 13.31
C LYS A 403 -3.61 24.22 13.66
N ALA A 404 -2.57 23.90 12.90
CA ALA A 404 -1.75 22.70 13.05
C ALA A 404 -0.25 23.03 12.91
N PRO A 405 0.34 23.75 13.89
CA PRO A 405 1.72 24.26 13.79
C PRO A 405 2.79 23.17 13.67
N ASP A 406 2.50 21.97 14.13
CA ASP A 406 3.42 20.81 14.03
C ASP A 406 3.31 20.08 12.70
N LEU A 407 2.36 20.45 11.82
CA LEU A 407 2.18 19.79 10.54
C LEU A 407 3.17 20.35 9.51
N ALA A 408 3.97 19.47 8.93
CA ALA A 408 4.86 19.82 7.82
C ALA A 408 4.02 20.19 6.58
N VAL A 409 3.95 21.49 6.24
CA VAL A 409 3.14 22.00 5.14
C VAL A 409 3.88 23.05 4.32
N VAL A 410 3.79 22.94 3.01
CA VAL A 410 4.26 23.93 2.02
C VAL A 410 3.14 24.31 1.07
N GLY A 411 3.04 25.58 0.68
CA GLY A 411 2.08 26.12 -0.30
C GLY A 411 2.18 27.65 -0.39
N SER A 412 1.78 28.25 -1.50
CA SER A 412 1.34 27.61 -2.77
C SER A 412 2.50 26.89 -3.45
N ILE A 413 2.29 25.71 -4.01
CA ILE A 413 3.34 24.95 -4.68
C ILE A 413 2.84 24.21 -5.92
N GLN A 414 3.64 24.19 -7.00
CA GLN A 414 3.35 23.38 -8.18
C GLN A 414 3.61 21.90 -7.91
N PHE A 415 2.86 21.03 -8.59
CA PHE A 415 2.94 19.59 -8.39
C PHE A 415 4.36 19.02 -8.58
N ASP A 416 5.07 19.48 -9.62
CA ASP A 416 6.44 19.03 -9.92
C ASP A 416 7.45 19.43 -8.82
N ALA A 417 7.29 20.63 -8.24
CA ALA A 417 8.11 21.11 -7.13
C ALA A 417 7.73 20.43 -5.78
N ALA A 418 6.47 20.05 -5.62
CA ALA A 418 6.03 19.26 -4.47
C ALA A 418 6.56 17.83 -4.50
N TRP A 419 6.59 17.24 -5.70
CA TRP A 419 6.95 15.85 -5.94
C TRP A 419 8.45 15.58 -5.99
N SER A 420 9.21 16.41 -6.71
CA SER A 420 10.61 16.13 -7.08
C SER A 420 11.59 16.96 -6.26
N PRO A 421 12.51 16.35 -5.48
CA PRO A 421 13.59 17.06 -4.79
C PRO A 421 14.46 17.90 -5.73
N THR A 422 14.71 17.41 -6.94
CA THR A 422 15.50 18.14 -7.96
C THR A 422 14.81 19.41 -8.41
N VAL A 423 13.49 19.38 -8.61
CA VAL A 423 12.68 20.56 -8.99
C VAL A 423 12.56 21.51 -7.80
N ALA A 424 12.31 20.99 -6.61
CA ALA A 424 12.24 21.75 -5.38
C ALA A 424 13.51 22.54 -5.09
N ALA A 425 14.68 21.94 -5.31
CA ALA A 425 15.98 22.60 -5.15
C ALA A 425 16.12 23.90 -6.00
N THR A 426 15.35 24.00 -7.07
CA THR A 426 15.33 25.17 -7.95
C THR A 426 14.17 26.11 -7.66
N LYS A 427 12.91 25.57 -7.54
CA LYS A 427 11.70 26.36 -7.46
C LYS A 427 11.29 26.74 -6.01
N ALA A 428 11.68 25.94 -5.02
CA ALA A 428 11.34 26.13 -3.60
C ALA A 428 12.58 25.99 -2.70
N LYS A 429 13.65 26.66 -3.07
CA LYS A 429 14.97 26.54 -2.45
C LYS A 429 14.92 26.81 -0.95
N GLY A 430 15.36 25.81 -0.17
CA GLY A 430 15.47 25.90 1.30
C GLY A 430 14.19 25.54 2.05
N ASP A 431 13.10 25.21 1.36
CA ASP A 431 11.91 24.65 2.01
C ASP A 431 12.12 23.17 2.34
N PRO A 432 11.91 22.74 3.60
CA PRO A 432 12.20 21.36 4.02
C PRO A 432 11.11 20.37 3.60
N VAL A 433 9.95 20.83 3.14
CA VAL A 433 8.80 19.98 2.76
C VAL A 433 8.73 19.80 1.25
N ALA A 434 9.09 20.83 0.49
CA ALA A 434 9.10 20.80 -0.96
C ALA A 434 9.98 19.67 -1.51
N GLY A 435 9.49 18.95 -2.51
CA GLY A 435 10.15 17.78 -3.10
C GLY A 435 9.99 16.49 -2.30
N HIS A 436 9.37 16.55 -1.12
CA HIS A 436 9.13 15.40 -0.24
C HIS A 436 7.66 15.28 0.16
N VAL A 437 6.77 15.96 -0.54
CA VAL A 437 5.33 15.94 -0.30
C VAL A 437 4.77 14.54 -0.55
N ASN A 438 3.95 14.05 0.37
CA ASN A 438 3.22 12.80 0.24
C ASN A 438 1.70 12.96 0.48
N VAL A 439 1.25 14.18 0.82
CA VAL A 439 -0.17 14.55 0.90
C VAL A 439 -0.41 15.74 -0.01
N PHE A 440 -1.05 15.52 -1.14
CA PHE A 440 -1.28 16.52 -2.20
C PHE A 440 -2.70 17.03 -2.11
N VAL A 441 -2.87 18.30 -1.74
CA VAL A 441 -4.17 18.96 -1.59
C VAL A 441 -4.45 19.85 -2.81
N PHE A 442 -5.48 19.50 -3.56
CA PHE A 442 -5.87 20.19 -4.79
C PHE A 442 -6.80 21.36 -4.48
N PRO A 443 -6.68 22.50 -5.21
CA PRO A 443 -7.44 23.70 -4.90
C PRO A 443 -8.95 23.56 -5.15
N ASP A 444 -9.34 22.65 -6.03
CA ASP A 444 -10.74 22.38 -6.38
C ASP A 444 -10.95 20.95 -6.86
N LEU A 445 -12.22 20.55 -6.97
CA LEU A 445 -12.60 19.20 -7.40
C LEU A 445 -12.18 18.87 -8.83
N CYS A 446 -12.19 19.85 -9.73
CA CYS A 446 -11.81 19.61 -11.13
C CYS A 446 -10.33 19.22 -11.20
N ALA A 447 -9.46 19.97 -10.51
CA ALA A 447 -8.04 19.68 -10.44
C ALA A 447 -7.79 18.30 -9.81
N GLY A 448 -8.35 18.02 -8.62
CA GLY A 448 -8.17 16.78 -7.91
C GLY A 448 -8.70 15.55 -8.67
N ASN A 449 -9.93 15.63 -9.18
CA ASN A 449 -10.60 14.53 -9.88
C ASN A 449 -9.93 14.18 -11.22
N ILE A 450 -9.46 15.17 -11.96
CA ILE A 450 -8.71 14.97 -13.20
C ILE A 450 -7.34 14.37 -12.90
N ALA A 451 -6.63 14.97 -11.93
CA ALA A 451 -5.25 14.59 -11.61
C ALA A 451 -5.15 13.13 -11.17
N TYR A 452 -5.95 12.68 -10.19
CA TYR A 452 -5.82 11.29 -9.73
C TYR A 452 -6.14 10.27 -10.83
N LYS A 453 -7.13 10.55 -11.70
CA LYS A 453 -7.46 9.68 -12.82
C LYS A 453 -6.35 9.67 -13.88
N ALA A 454 -5.77 10.82 -14.18
CA ALA A 454 -4.66 10.93 -15.11
C ALA A 454 -3.45 10.15 -14.61
N VAL A 455 -3.06 10.35 -13.35
CA VAL A 455 -1.97 9.62 -12.70
C VAL A 455 -2.26 8.12 -12.67
N GLN A 456 -3.42 7.71 -12.20
CA GLN A 456 -3.84 6.30 -12.16
C GLN A 456 -3.74 5.61 -13.52
N ARG A 457 -4.00 6.32 -14.62
CA ARG A 457 -4.02 5.74 -15.97
C ARG A 457 -2.67 5.81 -16.68
N SER A 458 -1.78 6.70 -16.28
CA SER A 458 -0.49 6.95 -16.96
C SER A 458 0.71 6.33 -16.24
N SER A 459 0.69 6.19 -14.92
CA SER A 459 1.83 5.72 -14.11
C SER A 459 2.31 4.29 -14.43
N TRP A 460 1.51 3.48 -15.15
CA TRP A 460 1.82 2.08 -15.47
C TRP A 460 2.33 1.85 -16.90
N ARG A 461 2.65 2.89 -17.67
CA ARG A 461 3.02 2.74 -19.09
C ARG A 461 4.52 2.67 -19.39
N HIS A 462 5.42 2.68 -18.42
CA HIS A 462 6.87 2.72 -18.65
C HIS A 462 7.59 1.44 -18.20
N GLY A 463 7.20 0.29 -18.80
CA GLY A 463 8.07 -0.88 -18.89
C GLY A 463 8.43 -1.12 -20.35
N PRO A 464 9.71 -1.26 -20.74
CA PRO A 464 10.04 -1.64 -22.10
C PRO A 464 9.56 -3.06 -22.38
N GLY A 465 8.57 -3.23 -23.26
CA GLY A 465 8.26 -4.53 -23.84
C GLY A 465 6.85 -5.10 -23.69
N HIS A 466 5.81 -4.31 -23.53
CA HIS A 466 4.44 -4.85 -23.64
C HIS A 466 3.77 -4.55 -24.98
N HIS A 467 3.95 -5.46 -25.93
CA HIS A 467 3.03 -5.66 -27.02
C HIS A 467 1.71 -6.21 -26.49
N GLN A 468 0.65 -5.55 -26.92
CA GLN A 468 -0.76 -5.76 -26.70
C GLN A 468 -1.19 -7.23 -26.60
N HIS A 469 -1.72 -7.64 -25.45
CA HIS A 469 -2.86 -8.56 -25.43
C HIS A 469 -3.93 -7.96 -24.51
N HIS A 470 -5.05 -7.60 -25.11
CA HIS A 470 -6.26 -7.16 -24.43
C HIS A 470 -6.71 -8.21 -23.40
N ARG A 471 -6.43 -7.93 -22.12
CA ARG A 471 -7.26 -8.38 -21.01
C ARG A 471 -7.70 -7.13 -20.27
N PRO A 472 -8.95 -6.72 -20.38
CA PRO A 472 -9.49 -5.67 -19.54
C PRO A 472 -9.48 -6.17 -18.09
N ASP A 473 -9.10 -5.34 -17.14
CA ASP A 473 -9.31 -5.43 -15.69
C ASP A 473 -8.23 -5.93 -14.73
N ARG A 474 -7.00 -6.27 -15.12
CA ARG A 474 -5.99 -6.72 -14.15
C ARG A 474 -4.83 -5.75 -13.83
N HIS A 475 -4.77 -4.58 -14.45
CA HIS A 475 -3.62 -3.66 -14.30
C HIS A 475 -4.06 -2.22 -14.01
N ARG A 476 -4.73 -2.03 -12.88
CA ARG A 476 -4.96 -0.68 -12.34
C ARG A 476 -4.12 -0.53 -11.10
N SER A 477 -3.36 0.59 -10.98
CA SER A 477 -2.80 1.00 -9.69
C SER A 477 -3.92 0.94 -8.66
N PRO A 478 -3.79 0.24 -7.55
CA PRO A 478 -4.78 0.29 -6.52
C PRO A 478 -4.90 1.74 -6.03
N VAL A 479 -6.06 2.33 -6.23
CA VAL A 479 -6.45 3.60 -5.63
C VAL A 479 -7.46 3.25 -4.57
N ILE A 480 -7.11 3.47 -3.33
CA ILE A 480 -7.98 3.24 -2.19
C ILE A 480 -8.65 4.57 -1.87
N GLY A 481 -9.95 4.66 -2.13
CA GLY A 481 -10.76 5.81 -1.72
C GLY A 481 -11.10 5.68 -0.24
N HIS A 482 -10.82 6.70 0.54
CA HIS A 482 -11.17 6.78 1.95
C HIS A 482 -12.07 7.98 2.19
N PHE A 483 -13.27 7.73 2.71
CA PHE A 483 -14.21 8.75 3.15
C PHE A 483 -14.36 8.61 4.65
N VAL A 484 -13.92 9.62 5.40
CA VAL A 484 -14.04 9.60 6.85
C VAL A 484 -15.42 10.08 7.27
N ALA A 485 -16.29 9.16 7.61
CA ALA A 485 -17.45 9.38 8.46
C ALA A 485 -17.41 8.30 9.54
N SER A 486 -16.88 8.59 10.71
CA SER A 486 -16.83 7.67 11.85
C SER A 486 -17.73 8.16 12.98
N ASN A 487 -18.31 7.21 13.73
CA ASN A 487 -19.13 7.46 14.91
C ASN A 487 -18.33 7.79 16.18
N GLU A 488 -17.01 7.96 16.11
CA GLU A 488 -16.15 8.40 17.23
C GLU A 488 -15.54 9.76 16.98
#